data_18022bda74ab0d9b804b19ae7c6e8e6e
#
_entry.id   18022bda74ab0d9b804b19ae7c6e8e6e
#
_cell.length_a   1.000
_cell.length_b   1.000
_cell.length_c   1.000
_cell.angle_alpha   90.00
_cell.angle_beta   90.00
_cell.angle_gamma   90.00
#
_symmetry.space_group_name_H-M   'P 1'
#
loop_
_entity.id
_entity.type
_entity.pdbx_description
1 polymer ?
#
loop_
_entity_poly.entity_id
_entity_poly.type
_entity_poly.pdbx_seq_one_letter_code
_entity_poly.pdbx_strand_id
1 'polypeptide(L)'
;MILLCPPSDARYYPIYAKCVELGVPVFVTTAPPAQVPRAIMDYIDPRQIDVVARDFPELILIMSHGGYPFVNEAIFACMRNANVYMDLSEYELAPMAEVYVDALNKMIGDKVIFASAHPFIEQADAIEIYKNLNISEEVREKVMYKTAAKILGLDKGVSLNTVKPMAPNGFNNAKFPLPFQPFAPMGR
;
A
#
# COMPACT_ATOMS: atom_id res chain seq x y z
N MET A 1 -8.43 1.41 -9.30
CA MET A 1 -8.46 1.21 -10.77
C MET A 1 -8.49 -0.29 -11.02
N ILE A 2 -9.52 -0.81 -11.66
CA ILE A 2 -9.54 -2.22 -12.09
C ILE A 2 -8.50 -2.33 -13.20
N LEU A 3 -7.43 -3.05 -12.95
CA LEU A 3 -6.38 -3.26 -13.93
C LEU A 3 -6.93 -4.14 -15.05
N LEU A 4 -7.00 -3.62 -16.25
CA LEU A 4 -7.39 -4.37 -17.45
C LEU A 4 -6.24 -5.23 -17.99
N CYS A 5 -5.04 -5.08 -17.39
CA CYS A 5 -3.84 -5.84 -17.71
C CYS A 5 -2.89 -5.79 -16.49
N PRO A 6 -1.92 -6.71 -16.41
CA PRO A 6 -0.98 -6.74 -15.29
C PRO A 6 -0.13 -5.45 -15.23
N PRO A 7 0.34 -5.04 -14.05
CA PRO A 7 1.20 -3.86 -13.90
C PRO A 7 2.43 -3.88 -14.80
N SER A 8 2.99 -5.04 -15.11
CA SER A 8 4.14 -5.21 -15.99
C SER A 8 3.84 -5.09 -17.49
N ASP A 9 2.58 -4.84 -17.88
CA ASP A 9 2.23 -4.66 -19.27
C ASP A 9 2.83 -3.37 -19.82
N ALA A 10 3.48 -3.44 -20.97
CA ALA A 10 4.19 -2.33 -21.59
C ALA A 10 3.29 -1.11 -21.89
N ARG A 11 1.97 -1.28 -21.92
CA ARG A 11 1.01 -0.17 -22.06
C ARG A 11 1.06 0.83 -20.90
N TYR A 12 1.54 0.41 -19.73
CA TYR A 12 1.74 1.29 -18.58
C TYR A 12 3.10 2.00 -18.57
N TYR A 13 4.09 1.53 -19.34
CA TYR A 13 5.44 2.05 -19.32
C TYR A 13 5.54 3.57 -19.60
N PRO A 14 4.75 4.16 -20.52
CA PRO A 14 4.74 5.63 -20.68
C PRO A 14 4.31 6.38 -19.42
N ILE A 15 3.40 5.79 -18.62
CA ILE A 15 2.96 6.37 -17.32
C ILE A 15 4.10 6.28 -16.32
N TYR A 16 4.77 5.12 -16.22
CA TYR A 16 5.89 4.92 -15.31
C TYR A 16 7.06 5.86 -15.64
N ALA A 17 7.42 5.98 -16.90
CA ALA A 17 8.44 6.92 -17.35
C ALA A 17 8.10 8.37 -16.97
N LYS A 18 6.82 8.75 -17.09
CA LYS A 18 6.37 10.09 -16.69
C LYS A 18 6.42 10.31 -15.19
N CYS A 19 6.09 9.27 -14.40
CA CYS A 19 6.22 9.33 -12.94
C CYS A 19 7.69 9.48 -12.51
N VAL A 20 8.61 8.78 -13.17
CA VAL A 20 10.06 8.95 -12.95
C VAL A 20 10.49 10.38 -13.26
N GLU A 21 10.10 10.92 -14.44
CA GLU A 21 10.40 12.31 -14.83
C GLU A 21 9.91 13.33 -13.80
N LEU A 22 8.72 13.09 -13.22
CA LEU A 22 8.11 13.99 -12.23
C LEU A 22 8.58 13.73 -10.79
N GLY A 23 9.33 12.66 -10.53
CA GLY A 23 9.74 12.27 -9.19
C GLY A 23 8.58 11.90 -8.27
N VAL A 24 7.49 11.35 -8.81
CA VAL A 24 6.30 10.96 -8.04
C VAL A 24 6.18 9.44 -7.90
N PRO A 25 5.79 8.92 -6.70
CA PRO A 25 5.58 7.50 -6.51
C PRO A 25 4.31 7.01 -7.22
N VAL A 26 4.29 5.72 -7.53
CA VAL A 26 3.12 5.04 -8.11
C VAL A 26 2.55 4.06 -7.11
N PHE A 27 1.26 4.19 -6.79
CA PHE A 27 0.52 3.21 -6.03
C PHE A 27 -0.13 2.20 -6.98
N VAL A 28 0.10 0.92 -6.72
CA VAL A 28 -0.48 -0.19 -7.48
C VAL A 28 -1.27 -1.07 -6.53
N THR A 29 -2.56 -1.27 -6.82
CA THR A 29 -3.40 -2.19 -6.06
C THR A 29 -2.94 -3.63 -6.29
N THR A 30 -2.56 -4.32 -5.23
CA THR A 30 -2.02 -5.69 -5.26
C THR A 30 -2.82 -6.67 -4.39
N ALA A 31 -4.06 -6.32 -4.04
CA ALA A 31 -5.00 -7.26 -3.45
C ALA A 31 -6.30 -7.28 -4.26
N PRO A 32 -6.99 -8.42 -4.32
CA PRO A 32 -8.27 -8.47 -5.01
C PRO A 32 -9.25 -7.63 -4.22
N PRO A 33 -9.98 -6.72 -4.87
CA PRO A 33 -11.18 -6.23 -4.24
C PRO A 33 -12.11 -7.44 -4.09
N ALA A 34 -12.27 -7.92 -2.87
CA ALA A 34 -13.07 -9.12 -2.56
C ALA A 34 -14.51 -9.02 -3.11
N GLN A 35 -14.94 -7.79 -3.41
CA GLN A 35 -16.27 -7.48 -3.92
C GLN A 35 -16.34 -7.35 -5.45
N VAL A 36 -15.23 -7.45 -6.17
CA VAL A 36 -15.25 -7.31 -7.63
C VAL A 36 -15.26 -8.69 -8.29
N PRO A 37 -16.45 -9.16 -8.72
CA PRO A 37 -16.53 -10.40 -9.49
C PRO A 37 -15.66 -10.30 -10.75
N ARG A 38 -14.96 -11.39 -11.08
CA ARG A 38 -14.10 -11.50 -12.26
C ARG A 38 -12.78 -10.72 -12.20
N ALA A 39 -12.34 -10.25 -11.01
CA ALA A 39 -10.98 -9.77 -10.85
C ALA A 39 -9.99 -10.91 -11.19
N ILE A 40 -8.99 -10.59 -11.99
CA ILE A 40 -7.97 -11.57 -12.41
C ILE A 40 -6.84 -11.52 -11.38
N MET A 41 -6.67 -12.60 -10.62
CA MET A 41 -5.68 -12.66 -9.55
C MET A 41 -4.24 -12.50 -10.06
N ASP A 42 -3.94 -12.99 -11.25
CA ASP A 42 -2.60 -12.84 -11.84
C ASP A 42 -2.18 -11.38 -12.02
N TYR A 43 -3.15 -10.44 -12.11
CA TYR A 43 -2.86 -9.03 -12.30
C TYR A 43 -2.47 -8.30 -11.01
N ILE A 44 -2.77 -8.89 -9.86
CA ILE A 44 -2.41 -8.34 -8.55
C ILE A 44 -1.19 -9.03 -7.93
N ASP A 45 -0.63 -10.04 -8.60
CA ASP A 45 0.53 -10.78 -8.14
C ASP A 45 1.74 -9.84 -7.96
N PRO A 46 2.37 -9.81 -6.77
CA PRO A 46 3.53 -8.95 -6.49
C PRO A 46 4.73 -9.19 -7.42
N ARG A 47 4.81 -10.35 -8.07
CA ARG A 47 5.82 -10.64 -9.09
C ARG A 47 5.72 -9.70 -10.30
N GLN A 48 4.54 -9.16 -10.58
CA GLN A 48 4.36 -8.13 -11.61
C GLN A 48 5.05 -6.82 -11.21
N ILE A 49 5.02 -6.48 -9.92
CA ILE A 49 5.71 -5.29 -9.39
C ILE A 49 7.23 -5.46 -9.44
N ASP A 50 7.72 -6.67 -9.16
CA ASP A 50 9.14 -6.99 -9.28
C ASP A 50 9.69 -6.74 -10.71
N VAL A 51 8.90 -7.07 -11.72
CA VAL A 51 9.25 -6.79 -13.13
C VAL A 51 9.36 -5.28 -13.36
N VAL A 52 8.35 -4.51 -12.93
CA VAL A 52 8.34 -3.05 -13.10
C VAL A 52 9.49 -2.38 -12.33
N ALA A 53 9.74 -2.86 -11.11
CA ALA A 53 10.83 -2.32 -10.27
C ALA A 53 12.21 -2.48 -10.89
N ARG A 54 12.43 -3.59 -11.57
CA ARG A 54 13.66 -3.87 -12.30
C ARG A 54 13.78 -2.99 -13.55
N ASP A 55 12.68 -2.81 -14.30
CA ASP A 55 12.66 -2.07 -15.56
C ASP A 55 12.70 -0.54 -15.33
N PHE A 56 12.25 -0.09 -14.15
CA PHE A 56 12.24 1.33 -13.72
C PHE A 56 12.84 1.47 -12.31
N PRO A 57 14.17 1.33 -12.15
CA PRO A 57 14.82 1.36 -10.84
C PRO A 57 14.71 2.70 -10.10
N GLU A 58 14.47 3.81 -10.81
CA GLU A 58 14.24 5.13 -10.24
C GLU A 58 12.80 5.36 -9.78
N LEU A 59 11.85 4.51 -10.22
CA LEU A 59 10.44 4.65 -9.88
C LEU A 59 10.18 4.10 -8.49
N ILE A 60 9.61 4.91 -7.61
CA ILE A 60 9.10 4.40 -6.34
C ILE A 60 7.74 3.74 -6.57
N LEU A 61 7.66 2.47 -6.25
CA LEU A 61 6.46 1.64 -6.36
C LEU A 61 5.93 1.30 -4.97
N ILE A 62 4.64 1.50 -4.76
CA ILE A 62 3.98 1.20 -3.50
C ILE A 62 2.84 0.21 -3.80
N MET A 63 2.98 -1.01 -3.29
CA MET A 63 1.94 -2.04 -3.35
C MET A 63 0.86 -1.72 -2.31
N SER A 64 -0.35 -1.35 -2.75
CA SER A 64 -1.47 -1.20 -1.84
C SER A 64 -2.04 -2.56 -1.44
N HIS A 65 -2.41 -2.66 -0.17
CA HIS A 65 -3.05 -3.84 0.43
C HIS A 65 -2.10 -5.05 0.58
N GLY A 66 -0.79 -4.78 0.71
CA GLY A 66 0.21 -5.77 1.09
C GLY A 66 0.45 -6.94 0.13
N GLY A 67 -0.15 -6.91 -1.07
CA GLY A 67 -0.06 -8.03 -2.00
C GLY A 67 -0.91 -9.25 -1.61
N TYR A 68 -1.84 -9.10 -0.66
CA TYR A 68 -2.68 -10.21 -0.21
C TYR A 68 -3.45 -10.85 -1.39
N PRO A 69 -3.54 -12.19 -1.50
CA PRO A 69 -3.06 -13.21 -0.56
C PRO A 69 -1.59 -13.68 -0.78
N PHE A 70 -0.83 -13.07 -1.69
CA PHE A 70 0.55 -13.42 -2.04
C PHE A 70 1.55 -12.77 -1.06
N VAL A 71 1.35 -13.00 0.24
CA VAL A 71 2.06 -12.31 1.33
C VAL A 71 3.58 -12.46 1.24
N ASN A 72 4.06 -13.68 1.00
CA ASN A 72 5.50 -13.96 0.92
C ASN A 72 6.14 -13.30 -0.29
N GLU A 73 5.48 -13.32 -1.43
CA GLU A 73 5.94 -12.69 -2.66
C GLU A 73 6.03 -11.17 -2.51
N ALA A 74 5.03 -10.56 -1.84
CA ALA A 74 5.04 -9.13 -1.56
C ALA A 74 6.18 -8.72 -0.62
N ILE A 75 6.38 -9.46 0.46
CA ILE A 75 7.50 -9.25 1.39
C ILE A 75 8.83 -9.36 0.65
N PHE A 76 8.98 -10.40 -0.17
CA PHE A 76 10.21 -10.63 -0.92
C PHE A 76 10.45 -9.55 -1.98
N ALA A 77 9.40 -9.07 -2.67
CA ALA A 77 9.50 -7.97 -3.61
C ALA A 77 10.00 -6.68 -2.94
N CYS A 78 9.51 -6.35 -1.73
CA CYS A 78 10.00 -5.22 -0.94
C CYS A 78 11.44 -5.40 -0.47
N MET A 79 11.80 -6.60 -0.04
CA MET A 79 13.13 -6.90 0.48
C MET A 79 14.21 -6.77 -0.60
N ARG A 80 13.95 -7.29 -1.81
CA ARG A 80 14.95 -7.35 -2.88
C ARG A 80 15.07 -6.08 -3.70
N ASN A 81 14.02 -5.23 -3.75
CA ASN A 81 14.00 -4.03 -4.56
C ASN A 81 14.07 -2.77 -3.68
N ALA A 82 15.09 -1.95 -3.87
CA ALA A 82 15.27 -0.72 -3.10
C ALA A 82 14.11 0.27 -3.27
N ASN A 83 13.47 0.26 -4.43
CA ASN A 83 12.41 1.18 -4.86
C ASN A 83 10.98 0.65 -4.64
N VAL A 84 10.80 -0.54 -4.02
CA VAL A 84 9.48 -1.12 -3.73
C VAL A 84 9.13 -0.96 -2.25
N TYR A 85 7.91 -0.54 -2.00
CA TYR A 85 7.28 -0.36 -0.69
C TYR A 85 5.89 -0.98 -0.70
N MET A 86 5.22 -1.07 0.45
CA MET A 86 3.82 -1.49 0.53
C MET A 86 3.08 -0.75 1.65
N ASP A 87 1.75 -0.75 1.57
CA ASP A 87 0.86 -0.53 2.69
C ASP A 87 0.06 -1.81 2.98
N LEU A 88 -0.40 -1.98 4.21
CA LEU A 88 -1.14 -3.16 4.64
C LEU A 88 -2.65 -2.90 4.77
N SER A 89 -3.12 -1.72 4.40
CA SER A 89 -4.52 -1.30 4.61
C SER A 89 -5.53 -2.39 4.27
N GLU A 90 -6.51 -2.61 5.14
CA GLU A 90 -7.53 -3.66 5.13
C GLU A 90 -7.03 -5.07 5.48
N TYR A 91 -5.74 -5.35 5.38
CA TYR A 91 -5.21 -6.71 5.55
C TYR A 91 -4.31 -6.88 6.79
N GLU A 92 -4.22 -5.86 7.64
CA GLU A 92 -3.42 -5.88 8.87
C GLU A 92 -3.88 -6.98 9.85
N LEU A 93 -5.17 -7.32 9.80
CA LEU A 93 -5.80 -8.34 10.64
C LEU A 93 -6.37 -9.51 9.82
N ALA A 94 -6.04 -9.60 8.55
CA ALA A 94 -6.47 -10.71 7.70
C ALA A 94 -5.82 -12.03 8.15
N PRO A 95 -6.36 -13.19 7.77
CA PRO A 95 -5.65 -14.45 7.92
C PRO A 95 -4.24 -14.33 7.33
N MET A 96 -3.23 -14.83 8.04
CA MET A 96 -1.79 -14.73 7.70
C MET A 96 -1.17 -13.33 7.91
N ALA A 97 -1.86 -12.38 8.52
CA ALA A 97 -1.29 -11.06 8.82
C ALA A 97 -0.10 -11.12 9.79
N GLU A 98 0.00 -12.18 10.61
CA GLU A 98 1.16 -12.42 11.47
C GLU A 98 2.47 -12.55 10.68
N VAL A 99 2.42 -12.96 9.42
CA VAL A 99 3.59 -13.04 8.54
C VAL A 99 4.12 -11.64 8.22
N TYR A 100 3.24 -10.65 8.02
CA TYR A 100 3.66 -9.26 7.86
C TYR A 100 4.30 -8.72 9.13
N VAL A 101 3.71 -9.01 10.30
CA VAL A 101 4.23 -8.56 11.60
C VAL A 101 5.64 -9.10 11.85
N ASP A 102 5.86 -10.38 11.55
CA ASP A 102 7.18 -10.99 11.66
C ASP A 102 8.19 -10.36 10.70
N ALA A 103 7.77 -10.14 9.45
CA ALA A 103 8.60 -9.51 8.43
C ALA A 103 8.91 -8.03 8.74
N LEU A 104 7.96 -7.28 9.30
CA LEU A 104 8.16 -5.90 9.76
C LEU A 104 9.28 -5.82 10.79
N ASN A 105 9.28 -6.71 11.76
CA ASN A 105 10.30 -6.74 12.81
C ASN A 105 11.69 -7.17 12.33
N LYS A 106 11.78 -7.96 11.24
CA LYS A 106 13.03 -8.64 10.86
C LYS A 106 13.62 -8.15 9.53
N MET A 107 12.78 -7.73 8.56
CA MET A 107 13.24 -7.59 7.19
C MET A 107 12.78 -6.31 6.48
N ILE A 108 11.52 -5.88 6.67
CA ILE A 108 10.90 -4.83 5.87
C ILE A 108 10.35 -3.65 6.68
N GLY A 109 10.87 -3.44 7.90
CA GLY A 109 10.40 -2.39 8.80
C GLY A 109 10.51 -0.96 8.24
N ASP A 110 11.35 -0.73 7.24
CA ASP A 110 11.52 0.54 6.53
C ASP A 110 10.89 0.53 5.12
N LYS A 111 10.11 -0.49 4.80
CA LYS A 111 9.46 -0.68 3.49
C LYS A 111 7.94 -0.58 3.54
N VAL A 112 7.38 -0.44 4.73
CA VAL A 112 5.93 -0.34 4.91
C VAL A 112 5.54 1.08 5.32
N ILE A 113 4.43 1.55 4.77
CA ILE A 113 3.81 2.82 5.12
C ILE A 113 2.42 2.60 5.69
N PHE A 114 1.97 3.51 6.54
CA PHE A 114 0.60 3.54 7.04
C PHE A 114 -0.39 3.94 5.93
N ALA A 115 -1.49 3.22 5.84
CA ALA A 115 -2.68 3.63 5.09
C ALA A 115 -3.93 3.06 5.78
N SER A 116 -5.06 3.76 5.67
CA SER A 116 -6.30 3.39 6.36
C SER A 116 -7.33 2.69 5.48
N ALA A 117 -7.16 2.78 4.16
CA ALA A 117 -8.21 2.40 3.20
C ALA A 117 -9.55 3.15 3.40
N HIS A 118 -9.52 4.36 4.01
CA HIS A 118 -10.72 5.18 4.14
C HIS A 118 -11.38 5.39 2.74
N PRO A 119 -12.72 5.28 2.57
CA PRO A 119 -13.74 5.24 3.61
C PRO A 119 -14.18 3.82 4.06
N PHE A 120 -13.48 2.76 3.68
CA PHE A 120 -13.86 1.40 4.08
C PHE A 120 -13.56 1.13 5.56
N ILE A 121 -12.44 1.66 6.05
CA ILE A 121 -12.08 1.65 7.46
C ILE A 121 -11.92 3.10 7.91
N GLU A 122 -12.52 3.46 9.04
CA GLU A 122 -12.34 4.78 9.63
C GLU A 122 -10.87 4.99 10.00
N GLN A 123 -10.35 6.18 9.70
CA GLN A 123 -8.93 6.47 9.91
C GLN A 123 -8.50 6.28 11.37
N ALA A 124 -9.37 6.63 12.33
CA ALA A 124 -9.11 6.45 13.75
C ALA A 124 -8.94 4.96 14.10
N ASP A 125 -9.79 4.10 13.53
CA ASP A 125 -9.75 2.65 13.77
C ASP A 125 -8.47 2.04 13.16
N ALA A 126 -8.11 2.46 11.95
CA ALA A 126 -6.85 2.03 11.32
C ALA A 126 -5.63 2.43 12.18
N ILE A 127 -5.59 3.65 12.72
CA ILE A 127 -4.53 4.10 13.62
C ILE A 127 -4.44 3.19 14.85
N GLU A 128 -5.57 2.84 15.46
CA GLU A 128 -5.59 1.95 16.63
C GLU A 128 -5.13 0.53 16.28
N ILE A 129 -5.46 0.01 15.09
CA ILE A 129 -4.93 -1.28 14.61
C ILE A 129 -3.40 -1.23 14.57
N TYR A 130 -2.81 -0.24 13.90
CA TYR A 130 -1.35 -0.14 13.77
C TYR A 130 -0.64 0.09 15.13
N LYS A 131 -1.26 0.83 16.06
CA LYS A 131 -0.74 1.00 17.43
C LYS A 131 -0.67 -0.32 18.19
N ASN A 132 -1.57 -1.25 17.91
CA ASN A 132 -1.68 -2.53 18.61
C ASN A 132 -0.96 -3.69 17.90
N LEU A 133 -0.38 -3.47 16.71
CA LEU A 133 0.46 -4.49 16.07
C LEU A 133 1.68 -4.83 16.97
N ASN A 134 2.02 -6.11 17.03
CA ASN A 134 3.18 -6.59 17.79
C ASN A 134 4.49 -6.30 17.05
N ILE A 135 4.82 -5.03 16.92
CA ILE A 135 6.05 -4.52 16.30
C ILE A 135 6.79 -3.61 17.27
N SER A 136 8.11 -3.50 17.12
CA SER A 136 8.90 -2.60 17.93
C SER A 136 8.50 -1.13 17.72
N GLU A 137 8.73 -0.27 18.72
CA GLU A 137 8.39 1.15 18.60
C GLU A 137 9.16 1.84 17.47
N GLU A 138 10.43 1.46 17.25
CA GLU A 138 11.21 1.97 16.12
C GLU A 138 10.55 1.63 14.77
N VAL A 139 10.10 0.39 14.59
CA VAL A 139 9.38 -0.05 13.38
C VAL A 139 8.06 0.67 13.26
N ARG A 140 7.33 0.85 14.36
CA ARG A 140 6.05 1.57 14.41
C ARG A 140 6.19 3.00 13.89
N GLU A 141 7.19 3.74 14.37
CA GLU A 141 7.45 5.10 13.87
C GLU A 141 7.78 5.13 12.37
N LYS A 142 8.56 4.15 11.89
CA LYS A 142 8.84 4.03 10.45
C LYS A 142 7.56 3.84 9.66
N VAL A 143 6.73 2.87 10.04
CA VAL A 143 5.47 2.57 9.37
C VAL A 143 4.52 3.76 9.41
N MET A 144 4.32 4.35 10.58
CA MET A 144 3.31 5.39 10.78
C MET A 144 3.61 6.71 10.04
N TYR A 145 4.90 7.09 9.88
CA TYR A 145 5.21 8.36 9.24
C TYR A 145 6.61 8.47 8.62
N LYS A 146 7.67 7.86 9.19
CA LYS A 146 9.05 8.12 8.73
C LYS A 146 9.30 7.62 7.31
N THR A 147 8.81 6.43 6.97
CA THR A 147 8.98 5.86 5.63
C THR A 147 8.27 6.71 4.59
N ALA A 148 7.01 7.12 4.85
CA ALA A 148 6.28 8.00 3.94
C ALA A 148 6.94 9.37 3.80
N ALA A 149 7.42 9.97 4.91
CA ALA A 149 8.15 11.23 4.88
C ALA A 149 9.41 11.14 4.01
N LYS A 150 10.17 10.04 4.13
CA LYS A 150 11.34 9.78 3.29
C LYS A 150 10.99 9.66 1.81
N ILE A 151 9.95 8.88 1.48
CA ILE A 151 9.48 8.69 0.10
C ILE A 151 9.08 10.03 -0.53
N LEU A 152 8.43 10.90 0.24
CA LEU A 152 7.93 12.20 -0.22
C LEU A 152 8.96 13.33 -0.08
N GLY A 153 10.18 13.04 0.41
CA GLY A 153 11.22 14.05 0.60
C GLY A 153 10.93 15.05 1.71
N LEU A 154 10.01 14.72 2.64
CA LEU A 154 9.62 15.57 3.77
C LEU A 154 10.54 15.45 4.96
N ASP A 155 11.42 14.46 5.00
CA ASP A 155 12.43 14.22 6.03
C ASP A 155 13.57 15.24 6.02
N LYS A 156 13.70 16.03 4.96
CA LYS A 156 14.76 17.03 4.76
C LYS A 156 14.40 18.43 5.30
N GLY A 157 13.53 18.51 6.32
CA GLY A 157 13.27 19.77 7.02
C GLY A 157 12.18 20.66 6.39
N VAL A 158 11.25 20.09 5.66
CA VAL A 158 10.02 20.78 5.28
C VAL A 158 9.18 20.97 6.55
N SER A 159 9.07 22.23 7.01
CA SER A 159 8.16 22.55 8.10
C SER A 159 6.73 22.24 7.65
N LEU A 160 6.05 21.35 8.40
CA LEU A 160 4.62 21.06 8.18
C LEU A 160 3.71 22.29 8.21
N ASN A 161 4.22 23.41 8.69
CA ASN A 161 3.53 24.72 8.70
C ASN A 161 3.40 25.37 7.32
N THR A 162 4.05 24.85 6.29
CA THR A 162 3.97 25.36 4.92
C THR A 162 3.01 24.58 4.02
N VAL A 163 2.54 23.42 4.45
CA VAL A 163 1.51 22.67 3.75
C VAL A 163 0.17 23.33 4.09
N LYS A 164 -0.32 24.22 3.24
CA LYS A 164 -1.71 24.66 3.33
C LYS A 164 -2.59 23.42 3.21
N PRO A 165 -3.50 23.17 4.18
CA PRO A 165 -4.47 22.11 4.00
C PRO A 165 -5.20 22.39 2.69
N MET A 166 -5.19 21.45 1.77
CA MET A 166 -6.08 21.50 0.61
C MET A 166 -7.48 21.57 1.20
N ALA A 167 -8.17 22.67 0.92
CA ALA A 167 -9.57 22.77 1.28
C ALA A 167 -10.29 21.55 0.71
N PRO A 168 -11.21 20.92 1.45
CA PRO A 168 -11.98 19.80 0.93
C PRO A 168 -12.86 20.31 -0.21
N ASN A 169 -12.30 20.28 -1.42
CA ASN A 169 -13.06 20.59 -2.62
C ASN A 169 -13.98 19.41 -2.90
N GLY A 170 -15.23 19.54 -2.44
CA GLY A 170 -16.37 19.06 -3.22
C GLY A 170 -16.62 17.56 -3.32
N PHE A 171 -16.06 16.70 -2.49
CA PHE A 171 -16.54 15.32 -2.36
C PHE A 171 -17.65 15.17 -1.29
N ASN A 172 -18.49 16.19 -1.15
CA ASN A 172 -19.71 16.06 -0.38
C ASN A 172 -20.76 15.32 -1.23
N ASN A 173 -21.19 14.16 -0.71
CA ASN A 173 -22.39 13.41 -1.11
C ASN A 173 -22.30 12.42 -2.29
N ALA A 174 -21.18 11.80 -2.59
CA ALA A 174 -21.27 10.50 -3.25
C ALA A 174 -21.64 9.45 -2.20
N LYS A 175 -22.93 9.16 -2.05
CA LYS A 175 -23.38 7.93 -1.40
C LYS A 175 -22.90 6.78 -2.28
N PHE A 176 -21.76 6.17 -1.90
CA PHE A 176 -21.36 4.89 -2.49
C PHE A 176 -22.32 3.83 -1.96
N PRO A 177 -23.17 3.23 -2.81
CA PRO A 177 -24.09 2.20 -2.36
C PRO A 177 -23.39 0.84 -2.47
N LEU A 178 -22.43 0.58 -1.61
CA LEU A 178 -21.94 -0.78 -1.43
C LEU A 178 -21.91 -1.08 0.07
N PRO A 179 -22.78 -2.00 0.54
CA PRO A 179 -22.64 -2.50 1.89
C PRO A 179 -21.36 -3.34 1.94
N PHE A 180 -20.30 -2.76 2.48
CA PHE A 180 -19.17 -3.54 2.94
C PHE A 180 -19.69 -4.41 4.10
N GLN A 181 -19.77 -5.71 3.88
CA GLN A 181 -19.90 -6.64 4.98
C GLN A 181 -18.48 -7.05 5.37
N PRO A 182 -18.00 -6.67 6.55
CA PRO A 182 -16.76 -7.24 7.06
C PRO A 182 -16.91 -8.76 7.07
N PHE A 183 -15.82 -9.47 6.77
CA PHE A 183 -15.79 -10.93 6.76
C PHE A 183 -16.56 -11.47 7.97
N ALA A 184 -17.73 -12.06 7.73
CA ALA A 184 -18.41 -12.80 8.78
C ALA A 184 -17.47 -13.95 9.18
N PRO A 185 -17.23 -14.18 10.47
CA PRO A 185 -16.44 -15.31 10.90
C PRO A 185 -17.08 -16.57 10.32
N MET A 186 -16.34 -17.35 9.57
CA MET A 186 -16.80 -18.65 9.10
C MET A 186 -17.11 -19.47 10.36
N GLY A 187 -18.40 -19.71 10.60
CA GLY A 187 -18.88 -20.55 11.67
C GLY A 187 -18.19 -21.92 11.60
N ARG A 188 -17.81 -22.41 12.76
CA ARG A 188 -17.29 -23.76 12.98
C ARG A 188 -18.34 -24.81 12.64
#